data_ca76238d6bae778e3445cd6a1b606ab6
#
_entry.id   ca76238d6bae778e3445cd6a1b606ab6
#
_cell.length_a   1.000
_cell.length_b   1.000
_cell.length_c   1.000
_cell.angle_alpha   90.00
_cell.angle_beta   90.00
_cell.angle_gamma   90.00
#
_symmetry.space_group_name_H-M   'P 1'
#
loop_
_entity.id
_entity.type
_entity.pdbx_description
1 polymer ?
#
loop_
_entity_poly.entity_id
_entity_poly.type
_entity_poly.pdbx_seq_one_letter_code
_entity_poly.pdbx_strand_id
1 'polypeptide(L)'
;MRKESSIIFDMDGTLIDSSAAMTHSVNYVRNTLGLSPIDKKYLEYHINQPDQHLPKIFYNTEEYDPAHRALFKEHYMHFSPSMIALYPDVKEMLHLLSQKAYLAIATNASDFFARHMLEQMGILEHFSAIIGANNVAEPKPSPLMVYRLMEELGSDASKTVLVGDSIKDEGAAINAGISFIFAEWGYGTSQSANLRAHNIHELVGLLNTLI
;
A
#
# COMPACT_ATOMS: atom_id res chain seq x y z
N MET A 1 -25.58 -13.19 3.09
CA MET A 1 -26.02 -11.82 3.45
C MET A 1 -25.14 -10.84 2.70
N ARG A 2 -25.67 -9.69 2.24
CA ARG A 2 -24.85 -8.62 1.65
C ARG A 2 -24.01 -8.00 2.76
N LYS A 3 -22.70 -7.86 2.55
CA LYS A 3 -21.82 -7.17 3.47
C LYS A 3 -22.16 -5.67 3.41
N GLU A 4 -22.09 -4.99 4.53
CA GLU A 4 -22.44 -3.57 4.62
C GLU A 4 -21.24 -2.67 4.84
N SER A 5 -20.13 -3.24 5.31
CA SER A 5 -18.90 -2.52 5.64
C SER A 5 -17.79 -2.84 4.67
N SER A 6 -16.87 -1.90 4.50
CA SER A 6 -15.67 -2.06 3.67
C SER A 6 -14.41 -1.71 4.44
N ILE A 7 -13.38 -2.55 4.27
CA ILE A 7 -12.06 -2.31 4.80
C ILE A 7 -11.12 -2.12 3.60
N ILE A 8 -10.54 -0.95 3.51
CA ILE A 8 -9.54 -0.61 2.50
C ILE A 8 -8.18 -0.75 3.15
N PHE A 9 -7.28 -1.51 2.55
CA PHE A 9 -5.91 -1.65 3.01
C PHE A 9 -4.95 -0.94 2.05
N ASP A 10 -3.95 -0.27 2.59
CA ASP A 10 -2.71 -0.12 1.87
C ASP A 10 -2.00 -1.47 1.76
N MET A 11 -1.02 -1.58 0.88
CA MET A 11 -0.34 -2.84 0.61
C MET A 11 1.07 -2.87 1.18
N ASP A 12 1.94 -1.98 0.70
CA ASP A 12 3.37 -1.97 1.00
C ASP A 12 3.63 -1.35 2.39
N GLY A 13 4.16 -2.11 3.34
CA GLY A 13 4.30 -1.68 4.74
C GLY A 13 3.08 -1.99 5.60
N THR A 14 1.96 -2.38 5.01
CA THR A 14 0.72 -2.70 5.73
C THR A 14 0.41 -4.19 5.72
N LEU A 15 0.33 -4.80 4.55
CA LEU A 15 0.07 -6.23 4.37
C LEU A 15 1.36 -7.01 4.05
N ILE A 16 2.26 -6.40 3.30
CA ILE A 16 3.51 -7.02 2.84
C ILE A 16 4.72 -6.13 3.18
N ASP A 17 5.84 -6.76 3.53
CA ASP A 17 7.16 -6.13 3.50
C ASP A 17 7.78 -6.34 2.12
N SER A 18 7.76 -5.30 1.30
CA SER A 18 8.32 -5.25 -0.05
C SER A 18 9.56 -4.37 -0.16
N SER A 19 9.96 -3.72 0.92
CA SER A 19 11.01 -2.69 0.91
C SER A 19 12.38 -3.22 0.46
N ALA A 20 12.71 -4.47 0.81
CA ALA A 20 13.94 -5.12 0.34
C ALA A 20 13.92 -5.34 -1.19
N ALA A 21 12.81 -5.82 -1.74
CA ALA A 21 12.64 -6.03 -3.18
C ALA A 21 12.67 -4.70 -3.95
N MET A 22 12.00 -3.67 -3.43
CA MET A 22 12.04 -2.32 -4.00
C MET A 22 13.46 -1.76 -4.00
N THR A 23 14.17 -1.84 -2.87
CA THR A 23 15.57 -1.36 -2.77
C THR A 23 16.47 -2.07 -3.75
N HIS A 24 16.34 -3.40 -3.87
CA HIS A 24 17.13 -4.20 -4.79
C HIS A 24 16.91 -3.75 -6.25
N SER A 25 15.66 -3.51 -6.64
CA SER A 25 15.32 -3.11 -8.01
C SER A 25 15.67 -1.66 -8.31
N VAL A 26 15.53 -0.75 -7.35
CA VAL A 26 16.03 0.62 -7.48
C VAL A 26 17.55 0.61 -7.66
N ASN A 27 18.28 -0.17 -6.86
CA ASN A 27 19.73 -0.27 -6.97
C ASN A 27 20.20 -0.93 -8.26
N TYR A 28 19.44 -1.86 -8.82
CA TYR A 28 19.71 -2.39 -10.15
C TYR A 28 19.69 -1.28 -11.21
N VAL A 29 18.65 -0.44 -11.24
CA VAL A 29 18.59 0.70 -12.17
C VAL A 29 19.69 1.71 -11.88
N ARG A 30 19.95 2.05 -10.61
CA ARG A 30 21.05 2.96 -10.20
C ARG A 30 22.40 2.50 -10.71
N ASN A 31 22.66 1.20 -10.64
CA ASN A 31 23.92 0.62 -11.15
C ASN A 31 24.08 0.84 -12.66
N THR A 32 23.01 0.72 -13.45
CA THR A 32 23.07 0.99 -14.91
C THR A 32 23.36 2.47 -15.21
N LEU A 33 23.05 3.37 -14.27
CA LEU A 33 23.29 4.80 -14.35
C LEU A 33 24.65 5.23 -13.75
N GLY A 34 25.45 4.29 -13.25
CA GLY A 34 26.71 4.60 -12.56
C GLY A 34 26.51 5.29 -11.20
N LEU A 35 25.34 5.20 -10.60
CA LEU A 35 25.02 5.79 -9.29
C LEU A 35 25.31 4.80 -8.16
N SER A 36 25.80 5.31 -7.03
CA SER A 36 26.02 4.51 -5.83
C SER A 36 24.71 3.91 -5.30
N PRO A 37 24.72 2.69 -4.75
CA PRO A 37 23.53 2.09 -4.18
C PRO A 37 23.00 2.90 -2.98
N ILE A 38 21.70 2.82 -2.74
CA ILE A 38 21.03 3.33 -1.54
C ILE A 38 20.71 2.17 -0.60
N ASP A 39 20.59 2.46 0.69
CA ASP A 39 20.13 1.48 1.66
C ASP A 39 18.59 1.42 1.77
N LYS A 40 18.10 0.38 2.40
CA LYS A 40 16.66 0.14 2.58
C LYS A 40 15.98 1.25 3.37
N LYS A 41 16.61 1.78 4.44
CA LYS A 41 16.04 2.84 5.28
C LYS A 41 15.91 4.15 4.52
N TYR A 42 16.87 4.46 3.65
CA TYR A 42 16.80 5.62 2.77
C TYR A 42 15.61 5.52 1.81
N LEU A 43 15.40 4.34 1.20
CA LEU A 43 14.24 4.11 0.34
C LEU A 43 12.94 4.25 1.12
N GLU A 44 12.78 3.54 2.24
CA GLU A 44 11.58 3.55 3.10
C GLU A 44 11.21 4.96 3.54
N TYR A 45 12.20 5.76 3.94
CA TYR A 45 11.97 7.14 4.31
C TYR A 45 11.36 7.94 3.16
N HIS A 46 11.97 7.91 1.98
CA HIS A 46 11.55 8.76 0.87
C HIS A 46 10.23 8.34 0.22
N ILE A 47 9.94 7.04 0.12
CA ILE A 47 8.66 6.60 -0.48
C ILE A 47 7.46 6.96 0.38
N ASN A 48 7.63 7.13 1.68
CA ASN A 48 6.55 7.42 2.63
C ASN A 48 6.33 8.89 2.93
N GLN A 49 7.30 9.77 2.62
CA GLN A 49 7.10 11.20 2.80
C GLN A 49 6.21 11.78 1.69
N PRO A 50 5.33 12.75 2.00
CA PRO A 50 4.61 13.51 1.00
C PRO A 50 5.58 14.37 0.18
N ASP A 51 5.13 14.79 -1.00
CA ASP A 51 5.78 15.78 -1.87
C ASP A 51 7.24 15.47 -2.24
N GLN A 52 7.62 14.18 -2.22
CA GLN A 52 8.95 13.76 -2.63
C GLN A 52 9.07 13.64 -4.15
N HIS A 53 10.11 14.24 -4.70
CA HIS A 53 10.46 14.10 -6.11
C HIS A 53 11.31 12.83 -6.33
N LEU A 54 10.66 11.66 -6.29
CA LEU A 54 11.33 10.37 -6.30
C LEU A 54 12.24 10.12 -7.52
N PRO A 55 11.94 10.58 -8.76
CA PRO A 55 12.87 10.46 -9.88
C PRO A 55 14.22 11.12 -9.59
N LYS A 56 14.21 12.31 -8.96
CA LYS A 56 15.42 13.04 -8.59
C LYS A 56 16.18 12.33 -7.49
N ILE A 57 15.47 11.86 -6.46
CA ILE A 57 16.04 11.18 -5.29
C ILE A 57 16.67 9.84 -5.70
N PHE A 58 15.96 9.06 -6.50
CA PHE A 58 16.44 7.71 -6.81
C PHE A 58 17.35 7.65 -8.04
N TYR A 59 17.13 8.49 -9.04
CA TYR A 59 17.82 8.36 -10.34
C TYR A 59 18.52 9.62 -10.81
N ASN A 60 18.44 10.72 -10.03
CA ASN A 60 18.99 12.02 -10.39
C ASN A 60 18.44 12.60 -11.71
N THR A 61 17.15 12.29 -12.01
CA THR A 61 16.43 12.75 -13.20
C THR A 61 15.24 13.61 -12.82
N GLU A 62 14.83 14.54 -13.69
CA GLU A 62 13.66 15.38 -13.42
C GLU A 62 12.34 14.61 -13.58
N GLU A 63 12.32 13.59 -14.42
CA GLU A 63 11.17 12.72 -14.62
C GLU A 63 11.61 11.25 -14.64
N TYR A 64 10.67 10.33 -14.46
CA TYR A 64 10.93 8.91 -14.68
C TYR A 64 11.15 8.64 -16.16
N ASP A 65 12.37 8.28 -16.54
CA ASP A 65 12.67 7.77 -17.87
C ASP A 65 11.91 6.45 -18.14
N PRO A 66 11.21 6.32 -19.26
CA PRO A 66 10.50 5.09 -19.62
C PRO A 66 11.38 3.84 -19.63
N ALA A 67 12.66 3.97 -20.07
CA ALA A 67 13.60 2.85 -20.07
C ALA A 67 13.98 2.43 -18.66
N HIS A 68 14.19 3.38 -17.73
CA HIS A 68 14.46 3.07 -16.32
C HIS A 68 13.25 2.42 -15.64
N ARG A 69 12.04 2.88 -15.98
CA ARG A 69 10.80 2.23 -15.50
C ARG A 69 10.66 0.79 -16.01
N ALA A 70 11.01 0.55 -17.26
CA ALA A 70 10.99 -0.79 -17.85
C ALA A 70 12.01 -1.71 -17.16
N LEU A 71 13.24 -1.24 -16.96
CA LEU A 71 14.29 -1.98 -16.23
C LEU A 71 13.87 -2.29 -14.78
N PHE A 72 13.32 -1.29 -14.07
CA PHE A 72 12.79 -1.52 -12.73
C PHE A 72 11.71 -2.59 -12.74
N LYS A 73 10.73 -2.46 -13.64
CA LYS A 73 9.60 -3.38 -13.75
C LYS A 73 10.07 -4.81 -13.98
N GLU A 74 10.93 -5.02 -14.99
CA GLU A 74 11.45 -6.35 -15.33
C GLU A 74 12.19 -6.97 -14.15
N HIS A 75 13.10 -6.21 -13.55
CA HIS A 75 13.90 -6.67 -12.42
C HIS A 75 13.00 -6.96 -11.19
N TYR A 76 12.07 -6.06 -10.87
CA TYR A 76 11.17 -6.22 -9.74
C TYR A 76 10.28 -7.46 -9.91
N MET A 77 9.68 -7.65 -11.09
CA MET A 77 8.84 -8.82 -11.37
C MET A 77 9.59 -10.15 -11.24
N HIS A 78 10.88 -10.15 -11.58
CA HIS A 78 11.70 -11.36 -11.49
C HIS A 78 12.12 -11.69 -10.05
N PHE A 79 12.52 -10.70 -9.27
CA PHE A 79 13.13 -10.91 -7.95
C PHE A 79 12.16 -10.74 -6.77
N SER A 80 11.10 -9.95 -6.91
CA SER A 80 10.17 -9.69 -5.81
C SER A 80 9.56 -10.96 -5.19
N PRO A 81 9.18 -12.03 -5.93
CA PRO A 81 8.59 -13.21 -5.33
C PRO A 81 9.45 -13.89 -4.26
N SER A 82 10.77 -13.72 -4.34
CA SER A 82 11.71 -14.29 -3.35
C SER A 82 12.10 -13.33 -2.24
N MET A 83 11.68 -12.06 -2.32
CA MET A 83 12.12 -10.98 -1.42
C MET A 83 10.98 -10.26 -0.71
N ILE A 84 9.73 -10.54 -1.06
CA ILE A 84 8.54 -10.02 -0.37
C ILE A 84 8.02 -11.07 0.62
N ALA A 85 7.43 -10.59 1.72
CA ALA A 85 6.80 -11.46 2.70
C ALA A 85 5.51 -10.80 3.23
N LEU A 86 4.52 -11.62 3.58
CA LEU A 86 3.41 -11.15 4.40
C LEU A 86 3.91 -10.78 5.80
N TYR A 87 3.36 -9.74 6.38
CA TYR A 87 3.49 -9.57 7.82
C TYR A 87 2.82 -10.73 8.57
N PRO A 88 3.28 -11.07 9.77
CA PRO A 88 2.71 -12.16 10.56
C PRO A 88 1.19 -12.03 10.69
N ASP A 89 0.47 -13.14 10.60
CA ASP A 89 -0.98 -13.27 10.79
C ASP A 89 -1.87 -12.57 9.75
N VAL A 90 -1.32 -11.88 8.75
CA VAL A 90 -2.08 -11.18 7.69
C VAL A 90 -3.02 -12.13 6.95
N LYS A 91 -2.55 -13.32 6.57
CA LYS A 91 -3.37 -14.27 5.80
C LYS A 91 -4.60 -14.73 6.56
N GLU A 92 -4.43 -15.05 7.85
CA GLU A 92 -5.53 -15.45 8.72
C GLU A 92 -6.51 -14.29 8.95
N MET A 93 -5.99 -13.09 9.22
CA MET A 93 -6.79 -11.88 9.35
C MET A 93 -7.67 -11.64 8.12
N LEU A 94 -7.10 -11.67 6.92
CA LEU A 94 -7.84 -11.45 5.68
C LEU A 94 -8.93 -12.51 5.47
N HIS A 95 -8.63 -13.77 5.76
CA HIS A 95 -9.61 -14.85 5.71
C HIS A 95 -10.81 -14.57 6.64
N LEU A 96 -10.58 -14.17 7.88
CA LEU A 96 -11.64 -13.86 8.84
C LEU A 96 -12.45 -12.62 8.46
N LEU A 97 -11.77 -11.53 8.08
CA LEU A 97 -12.40 -10.25 7.75
C LEU A 97 -13.20 -10.34 6.44
N SER A 98 -12.72 -11.11 5.46
CA SER A 98 -13.44 -11.29 4.18
C SER A 98 -14.81 -11.95 4.34
N GLN A 99 -15.10 -12.58 5.45
CA GLN A 99 -16.43 -13.15 5.74
C GLN A 99 -17.41 -12.06 6.23
N LYS A 100 -16.91 -10.96 6.79
CA LYS A 100 -17.72 -9.91 7.45
C LYS A 100 -17.85 -8.65 6.62
N ALA A 101 -16.77 -8.23 5.94
CA ALA A 101 -16.68 -6.98 5.20
C ALA A 101 -16.16 -7.21 3.77
N TYR A 102 -16.41 -6.28 2.86
CA TYR A 102 -15.69 -6.19 1.61
C TYR A 102 -14.26 -5.71 1.90
N LEU A 103 -13.27 -6.41 1.35
CA LEU A 103 -11.87 -6.01 1.46
C LEU A 103 -11.42 -5.43 0.12
N ALA A 104 -10.67 -4.33 0.17
CA ALA A 104 -10.12 -3.67 -1.01
C ALA A 104 -8.71 -3.17 -0.77
N ILE A 105 -7.99 -2.88 -1.85
CA ILE A 105 -6.64 -2.30 -1.82
C ILE A 105 -6.67 -0.89 -2.44
N ALA A 106 -6.04 0.06 -1.73
CA ALA A 106 -5.67 1.38 -2.25
C ALA A 106 -4.15 1.57 -2.11
N THR A 107 -3.40 1.46 -3.20
CA THR A 107 -1.93 1.53 -3.16
C THR A 107 -1.36 2.58 -4.11
N ASN A 108 -0.27 3.24 -3.71
CA ASN A 108 0.50 4.12 -4.58
C ASN A 108 1.43 3.35 -5.56
N ALA A 109 1.50 2.03 -5.47
CA ALA A 109 2.00 1.20 -6.56
C ALA A 109 0.98 1.14 -7.71
N SER A 110 1.39 0.65 -8.90
CA SER A 110 0.40 0.37 -9.95
C SER A 110 -0.42 -0.88 -9.59
N ASP A 111 -1.67 -0.94 -10.05
CA ASP A 111 -2.55 -2.10 -9.86
C ASP A 111 -1.96 -3.39 -10.45
N PHE A 112 -1.19 -3.29 -11.52
CA PHE A 112 -0.46 -4.42 -12.10
C PHE A 112 0.53 -5.04 -11.10
N PHE A 113 1.36 -4.22 -10.44
CA PHE A 113 2.29 -4.72 -9.41
C PHE A 113 1.54 -5.25 -8.19
N ALA A 114 0.49 -4.53 -7.76
CA ALA A 114 -0.32 -4.94 -6.63
C ALA A 114 -0.92 -6.33 -6.84
N ARG A 115 -1.59 -6.55 -7.97
CA ARG A 115 -2.18 -7.87 -8.29
C ARG A 115 -1.15 -8.97 -8.34
N HIS A 116 0.00 -8.72 -8.99
CA HIS A 116 1.08 -9.70 -9.05
C HIS A 116 1.58 -10.09 -7.66
N MET A 117 1.86 -9.12 -6.78
CA MET A 117 2.35 -9.42 -5.42
C MET A 117 1.31 -10.14 -4.58
N LEU A 118 0.06 -9.70 -4.61
CA LEU A 118 -1.04 -10.34 -3.86
C LEU A 118 -1.29 -11.78 -4.34
N GLU A 119 -1.14 -12.03 -5.65
CA GLU A 119 -1.25 -13.38 -6.23
C GLU A 119 -0.09 -14.28 -5.77
N GLN A 120 1.15 -13.77 -5.83
CA GLN A 120 2.33 -14.51 -5.35
C GLN A 120 2.26 -14.83 -3.85
N MET A 121 1.64 -13.97 -3.06
CA MET A 121 1.42 -14.20 -1.63
C MET A 121 0.19 -15.08 -1.33
N GLY A 122 -0.61 -15.43 -2.35
CA GLY A 122 -1.81 -16.27 -2.20
C GLY A 122 -2.88 -15.61 -1.34
N ILE A 123 -3.11 -14.30 -1.55
CA ILE A 123 -4.12 -13.52 -0.83
C ILE A 123 -5.00 -12.66 -1.76
N LEU A 124 -4.76 -12.70 -3.07
CA LEU A 124 -5.50 -11.90 -4.05
C LEU A 124 -7.02 -12.15 -4.00
N GLU A 125 -7.44 -13.37 -3.78
CA GLU A 125 -8.84 -13.78 -3.74
C GLU A 125 -9.66 -13.18 -2.60
N HIS A 126 -9.02 -12.62 -1.58
CA HIS A 126 -9.72 -11.95 -0.48
C HIS A 126 -10.25 -10.57 -0.85
N PHE A 127 -9.72 -9.94 -1.91
CA PHE A 127 -10.03 -8.56 -2.27
C PHE A 127 -11.08 -8.47 -3.36
N SER A 128 -12.13 -7.68 -3.09
CA SER A 128 -13.21 -7.40 -4.04
C SER A 128 -12.82 -6.35 -5.07
N ALA A 129 -11.91 -5.41 -4.72
CA ALA A 129 -11.44 -4.35 -5.59
C ALA A 129 -9.99 -3.96 -5.29
N ILE A 130 -9.26 -3.51 -6.30
CA ILE A 130 -7.87 -3.06 -6.19
C ILE A 130 -7.69 -1.81 -7.06
N ILE A 131 -7.33 -0.69 -6.43
CA ILE A 131 -7.03 0.59 -7.09
C ILE A 131 -5.57 0.94 -6.84
N GLY A 132 -4.80 1.07 -7.91
CA GLY A 132 -3.42 1.55 -7.90
C GLY A 132 -3.29 2.99 -8.36
N ALA A 133 -2.10 3.59 -8.21
CA ALA A 133 -1.82 4.98 -8.61
C ALA A 133 -2.16 5.27 -10.08
N ASN A 134 -1.99 4.28 -10.96
CA ASN A 134 -2.29 4.42 -12.39
C ASN A 134 -3.80 4.43 -12.73
N ASN A 135 -4.67 4.15 -11.77
CA ASN A 135 -6.12 4.13 -11.97
C ASN A 135 -6.79 5.47 -11.62
N VAL A 136 -6.08 6.43 -11.05
CA VAL A 136 -6.59 7.72 -10.59
C VAL A 136 -5.73 8.86 -11.11
N ALA A 137 -6.30 10.08 -11.15
CA ALA A 137 -5.54 11.27 -11.55
C ALA A 137 -4.48 11.65 -10.51
N GLU A 138 -4.78 11.46 -9.23
CA GLU A 138 -3.89 11.77 -8.12
C GLU A 138 -3.88 10.61 -7.11
N PRO A 139 -2.69 10.06 -6.79
CA PRO A 139 -2.56 9.01 -5.79
C PRO A 139 -2.73 9.55 -4.35
N LYS A 140 -2.72 8.66 -3.34
CA LYS A 140 -2.73 9.06 -1.94
C LYS A 140 -1.60 10.08 -1.65
N PRO A 141 -1.87 11.18 -0.95
CA PRO A 141 -2.97 11.42 0.01
C PRO A 141 -4.29 11.94 -0.60
N SER A 142 -4.44 11.98 -1.93
CA SER A 142 -5.74 12.28 -2.55
C SER A 142 -6.77 11.21 -2.18
N PRO A 143 -8.05 11.58 -1.95
CA PRO A 143 -9.11 10.64 -1.59
C PRO A 143 -9.67 9.85 -2.78
N LEU A 144 -9.18 10.08 -3.99
CA LEU A 144 -9.80 9.54 -5.23
C LEU A 144 -9.86 8.02 -5.26
N MET A 145 -8.83 7.33 -4.75
CA MET A 145 -8.86 5.86 -4.66
C MET A 145 -9.95 5.39 -3.71
N VAL A 146 -10.10 6.06 -2.56
CA VAL A 146 -11.09 5.73 -1.54
C VAL A 146 -12.50 5.92 -2.10
N TYR A 147 -12.78 7.05 -2.75
CA TYR A 147 -14.09 7.32 -3.37
C TYR A 147 -14.46 6.27 -4.42
N ARG A 148 -13.52 5.91 -5.31
CA ARG A 148 -13.76 4.87 -6.30
C ARG A 148 -14.04 3.50 -5.68
N LEU A 149 -13.31 3.14 -4.62
CA LEU A 149 -13.52 1.89 -3.92
C LEU A 149 -14.88 1.87 -3.21
N MET A 150 -15.29 2.98 -2.56
CA MET A 150 -16.61 3.08 -1.94
C MET A 150 -17.72 2.95 -2.98
N GLU A 151 -17.59 3.60 -4.14
CA GLU A 151 -18.55 3.49 -5.24
C GLU A 151 -18.64 2.06 -5.77
N GLU A 152 -17.49 1.41 -6.06
CA GLU A 152 -17.42 0.04 -6.60
C GLU A 152 -18.00 -1.00 -5.62
N LEU A 153 -17.78 -0.82 -4.32
CA LEU A 153 -18.26 -1.71 -3.27
C LEU A 153 -19.68 -1.38 -2.78
N GLY A 154 -20.20 -0.22 -3.16
CA GLY A 154 -21.51 0.26 -2.69
C GLY A 154 -21.52 0.51 -1.18
N SER A 155 -20.43 1.05 -0.62
CA SER A 155 -20.29 1.34 0.80
C SER A 155 -20.28 2.85 1.09
N ASP A 156 -20.76 3.21 2.29
CA ASP A 156 -20.77 4.59 2.77
C ASP A 156 -19.52 4.91 3.60
N ALA A 157 -19.17 6.19 3.70
CA ALA A 157 -18.04 6.66 4.50
C ALA A 157 -18.11 6.22 5.97
N SER A 158 -19.31 6.19 6.56
CA SER A 158 -19.52 5.76 7.96
C SER A 158 -19.29 4.26 8.20
N LYS A 159 -19.20 3.45 7.13
CA LYS A 159 -18.98 2.01 7.16
C LYS A 159 -17.70 1.60 6.45
N THR A 160 -16.85 2.58 6.17
CA THR A 160 -15.57 2.36 5.48
C THR A 160 -14.42 2.76 6.39
N VAL A 161 -13.39 1.92 6.45
CA VAL A 161 -12.17 2.19 7.19
C VAL A 161 -10.95 1.96 6.29
N LEU A 162 -9.97 2.85 6.35
CA LEU A 162 -8.66 2.67 5.71
C LEU A 162 -7.64 2.24 6.76
N VAL A 163 -6.88 1.22 6.44
CA VAL A 163 -5.73 0.74 7.22
C VAL A 163 -4.47 0.98 6.41
N GLY A 164 -3.49 1.65 7.00
CA GLY A 164 -2.23 1.97 6.33
C GLY A 164 -1.12 2.34 7.32
N ASP A 165 0.12 2.39 6.85
CA ASP A 165 1.30 2.66 7.66
C ASP A 165 1.92 4.05 7.41
N SER A 166 1.29 4.90 6.60
CA SER A 166 1.91 6.16 6.18
C SER A 166 1.00 7.38 6.34
N ILE A 167 1.64 8.55 6.40
CA ILE A 167 0.95 9.85 6.35
C ILE A 167 0.12 10.04 5.06
N LYS A 168 0.45 9.32 3.98
CA LYS A 168 -0.31 9.36 2.73
C LYS A 168 -1.65 8.65 2.88
N ASP A 169 -1.68 7.53 3.62
CA ASP A 169 -2.91 6.79 3.94
C ASP A 169 -3.79 7.60 4.88
N GLU A 170 -3.18 8.15 5.93
CA GLU A 170 -3.85 9.04 6.87
C GLU A 170 -4.51 10.21 6.14
N GLY A 171 -3.75 10.89 5.25
CA GLY A 171 -4.27 12.00 4.44
C GLY A 171 -5.42 11.58 3.54
N ALA A 172 -5.33 10.42 2.88
CA ALA A 172 -6.39 9.91 2.02
C ALA A 172 -7.68 9.61 2.81
N ALA A 173 -7.56 9.04 4.00
CA ALA A 173 -8.70 8.77 4.88
C ALA A 173 -9.35 10.06 5.40
N ILE A 174 -8.55 11.01 5.89
CA ILE A 174 -9.02 12.33 6.36
C ILE A 174 -9.76 13.06 5.23
N ASN A 175 -9.16 13.13 4.04
CA ASN A 175 -9.72 13.82 2.88
C ASN A 175 -10.98 13.13 2.35
N ALA A 176 -11.10 11.82 2.55
CA ALA A 176 -12.31 11.07 2.20
C ALA A 176 -13.41 11.09 3.29
N GLY A 177 -13.10 11.56 4.50
CA GLY A 177 -14.03 11.58 5.63
C GLY A 177 -14.35 10.19 6.19
N ILE A 178 -13.40 9.25 6.13
CA ILE A 178 -13.55 7.90 6.65
C ILE A 178 -12.64 7.65 7.87
N SER A 179 -12.91 6.58 8.61
CA SER A 179 -12.06 6.13 9.71
C SER A 179 -10.69 5.67 9.19
N PHE A 180 -9.63 5.93 9.98
CA PHE A 180 -8.28 5.50 9.70
C PHE A 180 -7.70 4.72 10.88
N ILE A 181 -7.01 3.59 10.60
CA ILE A 181 -6.21 2.86 11.57
C ILE A 181 -4.77 2.83 11.07
N PHE A 182 -3.86 3.35 11.88
CA PHE A 182 -2.43 3.34 11.57
C PHE A 182 -1.81 2.01 11.98
N ALA A 183 -1.12 1.35 11.04
CA ALA A 183 -0.38 0.11 11.23
C ALA A 183 1.07 0.43 11.66
N GLU A 184 1.39 0.29 12.95
CA GLU A 184 2.69 0.70 13.51
C GLU A 184 3.86 -0.25 13.18
N TRP A 185 3.59 -1.40 12.58
CA TRP A 185 4.64 -2.33 12.15
C TRP A 185 5.24 -2.01 10.79
N GLY A 186 4.66 -1.06 10.06
CA GLY A 186 5.13 -0.62 8.76
C GLY A 186 6.38 0.26 8.81
N TYR A 187 6.72 0.87 7.72
CA TYR A 187 7.92 1.71 7.64
C TYR A 187 7.63 3.21 7.50
N GLY A 188 6.37 3.58 7.54
CA GLY A 188 5.94 4.98 7.49
C GLY A 188 5.74 5.59 8.88
N THR A 189 5.11 6.75 8.89
CA THR A 189 4.74 7.49 10.09
C THR A 189 3.33 8.06 9.96
N SER A 190 2.68 8.31 11.10
CA SER A 190 1.42 9.05 11.19
C SER A 190 1.60 10.22 12.13
N GLN A 191 0.97 11.37 11.82
CA GLN A 191 1.03 12.58 12.63
C GLN A 191 -0.13 12.70 13.61
N SER A 192 -1.32 12.23 13.24
CA SER A 192 -2.54 12.50 13.99
C SER A 192 -3.50 11.31 14.15
N ALA A 193 -3.10 10.10 13.72
CA ALA A 193 -3.95 8.93 13.84
C ALA A 193 -4.33 8.63 15.30
N ASN A 194 -5.64 8.67 15.57
CA ASN A 194 -6.19 8.36 16.88
C ASN A 194 -6.30 6.86 17.15
N LEU A 195 -6.46 6.07 16.09
CA LEU A 195 -6.51 4.60 16.16
C LEU A 195 -5.20 4.05 15.62
N ARG A 196 -4.51 3.28 16.45
CA ARG A 196 -3.21 2.68 16.15
C ARG A 196 -3.23 1.21 16.53
N ALA A 197 -2.65 0.38 15.69
CA ALA A 197 -2.47 -1.03 15.97
C ALA A 197 -0.97 -1.36 15.93
N HIS A 198 -0.45 -1.99 16.99
CA HIS A 198 0.95 -2.42 17.05
C HIS A 198 1.17 -3.78 16.36
N ASN A 199 0.10 -4.52 16.14
CA ASN A 199 0.12 -5.84 15.51
C ASN A 199 -1.25 -6.17 14.91
N ILE A 200 -1.31 -7.27 14.15
CA ILE A 200 -2.53 -7.72 13.47
C ILE A 200 -3.66 -8.06 14.46
N HIS A 201 -3.34 -8.60 15.62
CA HIS A 201 -4.36 -8.96 16.60
C HIS A 201 -5.09 -7.71 17.14
N GLU A 202 -4.34 -6.64 17.46
CA GLU A 202 -4.92 -5.35 17.85
C GLU A 202 -5.73 -4.72 16.71
N LEU A 203 -5.22 -4.80 15.47
CA LEU A 203 -5.95 -4.32 14.29
C LEU A 203 -7.32 -4.99 14.17
N VAL A 204 -7.38 -6.31 14.29
CA VAL A 204 -8.66 -7.06 14.25
C VAL A 204 -9.60 -6.62 15.37
N GLY A 205 -9.07 -6.37 16.56
CA GLY A 205 -9.85 -5.82 17.67
C GLY A 205 -10.48 -4.48 17.35
N LEU A 206 -9.71 -3.54 16.81
CA LEU A 206 -10.19 -2.21 16.40
C LEU A 206 -11.22 -2.31 15.27
N LEU A 207 -10.93 -3.10 14.25
CA LEU A 207 -11.84 -3.28 13.11
C LEU A 207 -13.21 -3.83 13.54
N ASN A 208 -13.26 -4.80 14.45
CA ASN A 208 -14.52 -5.35 14.96
C ASN A 208 -15.38 -4.33 15.72
N THR A 209 -14.85 -3.17 16.11
CA THR A 209 -15.63 -2.08 16.73
C THR A 209 -16.16 -1.07 15.71
N LEU A 210 -15.64 -1.08 14.48
CA LEU A 210 -15.93 -0.10 13.44
C LEU A 210 -16.82 -0.64 12.31
N ILE A 211 -16.90 -1.99 12.14
CA ILE A 211 -17.59 -2.65 11.03
C ILE A 211 -18.81 -3.46 11.49
#